data_0eda2137f790259649e0574e93e29d9d
#
_entry.id   0eda2137f790259649e0574e93e29d9d
#
_cell.length_a   1.000
_cell.length_b   1.000
_cell.length_c   1.000
_cell.angle_alpha   90.00
_cell.angle_beta   90.00
_cell.angle_gamma   90.00
#
_symmetry.space_group_name_H-M   'P 1'
#
loop_
_entity.id
_entity.type
_entity.pdbx_description
1 polymer ?
#
loop_
_entity_poly.entity_id
_entity_poly.type
_entity_poly.pdbx_seq_one_letter_code
_entity_poly.pdbx_strand_id
1 'polypeptide(L)'
;VPEFEISSGATLYYGDAAYVKGTAIDFSKEQTFKVTAESGKTTTTYTIKTAVLQTDFSFATNFDGEWEHKSYNDAGKILYDEPGAGWSTSNGGVAYIKGMEFILHCYSADKPNAVTISTDSKSGKAARLESLDTTGKWAFITSVPKVTSGSVFSGVFEVDPINTLKSTKFGYPCFKKPVAFKGSYKFTAGKTYYTCPDPSKA
;
A
#
# COMPACT_ATOMS: atom_id res chain seq x y z
N VAL A 1 -6.07 20.73 -24.46
CA VAL A 1 -5.31 21.97 -24.21
C VAL A 1 -5.14 22.06 -22.70
N PRO A 2 -3.90 22.12 -22.18
CA PRO A 2 -3.66 22.27 -20.76
C PRO A 2 -3.98 23.69 -20.28
N GLU A 3 -4.43 23.79 -19.04
CA GLU A 3 -4.53 25.05 -18.32
C GLU A 3 -3.51 25.04 -17.18
N PHE A 4 -2.80 26.15 -17.03
CA PHE A 4 -1.80 26.32 -16.00
C PHE A 4 -2.14 27.54 -15.15
N GLU A 5 -2.02 27.40 -13.86
CA GLU A 5 -2.03 28.48 -12.90
C GLU A 5 -0.62 28.67 -12.36
N ILE A 6 -0.08 29.86 -12.50
CA ILE A 6 1.26 30.23 -12.06
C ILE A 6 1.20 31.49 -11.19
N SER A 7 2.22 31.70 -10.38
CA SER A 7 2.32 32.89 -9.54
C SER A 7 2.26 34.16 -10.39
N SER A 8 1.68 35.23 -9.82
CA SER A 8 1.62 36.54 -10.48
C SER A 8 3.02 37.03 -10.86
N GLY A 9 3.17 37.56 -12.06
CA GLY A 9 4.44 38.05 -12.61
C GLY A 9 5.40 36.97 -13.08
N ALA A 10 5.15 35.67 -12.81
CA ALA A 10 5.97 34.59 -13.31
C ALA A 10 5.70 34.31 -14.81
N THR A 11 6.70 33.76 -15.49
CA THR A 11 6.59 33.34 -16.90
C THR A 11 6.75 31.83 -17.02
N LEU A 12 5.79 31.19 -17.70
CA LEU A 12 5.86 29.76 -18.03
C LEU A 12 6.49 29.58 -19.41
N TYR A 13 7.44 28.66 -19.50
CA TYR A 13 8.09 28.26 -20.74
C TYR A 13 7.79 26.81 -21.08
N TYR A 14 7.59 26.53 -22.34
CA TYR A 14 7.56 25.19 -22.93
C TYR A 14 8.65 25.09 -23.98
N GLY A 15 9.64 24.25 -23.75
CA GLY A 15 10.92 24.34 -24.48
C GLY A 15 11.64 25.66 -24.16
N ASP A 16 12.08 26.35 -25.19
CA ASP A 16 12.80 27.63 -25.07
C ASP A 16 11.90 28.86 -25.29
N ALA A 17 10.61 28.66 -25.56
CA ALA A 17 9.64 29.72 -25.81
C ALA A 17 8.67 29.90 -24.64
N ALA A 18 8.24 31.15 -24.40
CA ALA A 18 7.16 31.41 -23.48
C ALA A 18 5.89 30.69 -23.94
N TYR A 19 5.23 30.00 -23.01
CA TYR A 19 4.02 29.24 -23.29
C TYR A 19 2.87 30.19 -23.61
N VAL A 20 2.20 29.96 -24.74
CA VAL A 20 1.02 30.69 -25.12
C VAL A 20 -0.24 29.90 -24.69
N LYS A 21 -1.12 30.52 -23.92
CA LYS A 21 -2.37 29.90 -23.47
C LYS A 21 -3.18 29.41 -24.67
N GLY A 22 -3.62 28.17 -24.62
CA GLY A 22 -4.37 27.54 -25.70
C GLY A 22 -3.51 26.68 -26.62
N THR A 23 -2.18 26.64 -26.47
CA THR A 23 -1.32 25.75 -27.23
C THR A 23 -1.65 24.29 -26.89
N ALA A 24 -1.90 23.48 -27.92
CA ALA A 24 -2.08 22.05 -27.74
C ALA A 24 -0.72 21.39 -27.47
N ILE A 25 -0.64 20.58 -26.43
CA ILE A 25 0.56 19.83 -26.06
C ILE A 25 0.20 18.35 -25.99
N ASP A 26 1.04 17.53 -26.60
CA ASP A 26 0.90 16.07 -26.54
C ASP A 26 1.52 15.53 -25.25
N PHE A 27 0.66 15.17 -24.30
CA PHE A 27 1.05 14.54 -23.05
C PHE A 27 1.15 13.00 -23.12
N SER A 28 1.07 12.40 -24.29
CA SER A 28 1.37 10.96 -24.46
C SER A 28 2.83 10.64 -24.11
N LYS A 29 3.67 11.67 -24.05
CA LYS A 29 5.06 11.62 -23.64
C LYS A 29 5.30 12.57 -22.47
N GLU A 30 6.37 12.35 -21.77
CA GLU A 30 6.84 13.26 -20.73
C GLU A 30 7.08 14.66 -21.31
N GLN A 31 6.55 15.68 -20.64
CA GLN A 31 6.70 17.08 -21.04
C GLN A 31 7.39 17.88 -19.92
N THR A 32 8.28 18.76 -20.33
CA THR A 32 9.04 19.59 -19.39
C THR A 32 8.69 21.06 -19.56
N PHE A 33 8.39 21.71 -18.44
CA PHE A 33 8.08 23.13 -18.35
C PHE A 33 9.07 23.83 -17.42
N LYS A 34 9.34 25.08 -17.70
CA LYS A 34 10.12 25.95 -16.81
C LYS A 34 9.27 27.12 -16.36
N VAL A 35 9.28 27.43 -15.08
CA VAL A 35 8.63 28.63 -14.55
C VAL A 35 9.73 29.56 -14.02
N THR A 36 9.80 30.75 -14.58
CA THR A 36 10.74 31.77 -14.12
C THR A 36 9.98 32.83 -13.33
N ALA A 37 10.45 33.13 -12.14
CA ALA A 37 9.88 34.15 -11.28
C ALA A 37 9.98 35.53 -11.93
N GLU A 38 9.10 36.47 -11.54
CA GLU A 38 9.10 37.85 -12.03
C GLU A 38 10.47 38.52 -11.96
N SER A 39 11.24 38.25 -10.92
CA SER A 39 12.60 38.78 -10.75
C SER A 39 13.62 38.30 -11.80
N GLY A 40 13.28 37.27 -12.58
CA GLY A 40 14.18 36.60 -13.51
C GLY A 40 15.31 35.78 -12.86
N LYS A 41 15.43 35.81 -11.53
CA LYS A 41 16.56 35.20 -10.81
C LYS A 41 16.35 33.73 -10.45
N THR A 42 15.10 33.27 -10.42
CA THR A 42 14.76 31.90 -10.01
C THR A 42 13.96 31.24 -11.12
N THR A 43 14.42 30.08 -11.55
CA THR A 43 13.71 29.23 -12.51
C THR A 43 13.55 27.83 -11.92
N THR A 44 12.34 27.30 -11.93
CA THR A 44 12.02 25.94 -11.50
C THR A 44 11.56 25.13 -12.71
N THR A 45 12.07 23.92 -12.82
CA THR A 45 11.70 22.99 -13.89
C THR A 45 10.70 21.96 -13.35
N TYR A 46 9.61 21.78 -14.08
CA TYR A 46 8.56 20.81 -13.79
C TYR A 46 8.50 19.79 -14.91
N THR A 47 8.52 18.53 -14.55
CA THR A 47 8.32 17.44 -15.49
C THR A 47 6.93 16.84 -15.26
N ILE A 48 6.10 16.86 -16.29
CA ILE A 48 4.74 16.30 -16.26
C ILE A 48 4.77 14.97 -16.99
N LYS A 49 4.41 13.93 -16.27
CA LYS A 49 4.18 12.58 -16.81
C LYS A 49 2.69 12.31 -16.74
N THR A 50 2.09 11.96 -17.87
CA THR A 50 0.75 11.39 -17.81
C THR A 50 0.85 9.90 -17.56
N ALA A 51 0.21 9.44 -16.51
CA ALA A 51 -0.10 8.03 -16.42
C ALA A 51 -1.17 7.74 -17.49
N VAL A 52 -0.99 6.65 -18.25
CA VAL A 52 -2.09 6.12 -19.06
C VAL A 52 -3.26 5.88 -18.11
N LEU A 53 -4.35 6.58 -18.30
CA LEU A 53 -5.59 6.29 -17.59
C LEU A 53 -5.91 4.83 -17.85
N GLN A 54 -5.72 4.00 -16.88
CA GLN A 54 -6.19 2.62 -16.94
C GLN A 54 -7.71 2.72 -16.98
N THR A 55 -8.28 2.61 -18.18
CA THR A 55 -9.71 2.79 -18.42
C THR A 55 -10.53 1.69 -17.76
N ASP A 56 -9.90 0.55 -17.49
CA ASP A 56 -10.49 -0.56 -16.77
C ASP A 56 -9.82 -0.75 -15.41
N PHE A 57 -10.62 -0.57 -14.40
CA PHE A 57 -10.29 -0.98 -13.05
C PHE A 57 -10.45 -2.51 -12.99
N SER A 58 -9.47 -3.21 -13.55
CA SER A 58 -9.38 -4.67 -13.44
C SER A 58 -8.71 -5.01 -12.11
N PHE A 59 -9.43 -4.76 -11.07
CA PHE A 59 -9.11 -5.25 -9.77
C PHE A 59 -9.73 -6.63 -9.63
N ALA A 60 -8.96 -7.64 -9.32
CA ALA A 60 -9.55 -8.93 -9.05
C ALA A 60 -10.49 -8.77 -7.85
N THR A 61 -11.78 -8.91 -8.10
CA THR A 61 -12.81 -8.69 -7.08
C THR A 61 -13.03 -9.91 -6.20
N ASN A 62 -12.30 -10.98 -6.46
CA ASN A 62 -12.34 -12.23 -5.71
C ASN A 62 -10.92 -12.71 -5.39
N PHE A 63 -10.83 -13.77 -4.61
CA PHE A 63 -9.57 -14.39 -4.20
C PHE A 63 -9.32 -15.73 -4.90
N ASP A 64 -9.97 -15.98 -6.04
CA ASP A 64 -9.92 -17.27 -6.77
C ASP A 64 -8.63 -17.43 -7.56
N GLY A 65 -7.94 -16.33 -7.87
CA GLY A 65 -6.68 -16.33 -8.61
C GLY A 65 -5.56 -17.12 -7.92
N GLU A 66 -4.42 -17.15 -8.57
CA GLU A 66 -3.22 -17.67 -7.95
C GLU A 66 -2.71 -16.71 -6.88
N TRP A 67 -2.46 -17.25 -5.71
CA TRP A 67 -1.82 -16.52 -4.64
C TRP A 67 -0.30 -16.56 -4.84
N GLU A 68 0.34 -15.43 -4.66
CA GLU A 68 1.78 -15.29 -4.77
C GLU A 68 2.46 -15.84 -3.51
N HIS A 69 3.35 -16.81 -3.69
CA HIS A 69 4.20 -17.30 -2.61
C HIS A 69 5.39 -16.39 -2.42
N LYS A 70 5.51 -15.82 -1.24
CA LYS A 70 6.60 -14.90 -0.87
C LYS A 70 7.41 -15.45 0.27
N SER A 71 8.67 -15.02 0.34
CA SER A 71 9.57 -15.31 1.45
C SER A 71 10.04 -14.02 2.06
N TYR A 72 10.11 -13.99 3.38
CA TYR A 72 10.65 -12.84 4.11
C TYR A 72 12.17 -12.71 3.92
N ASN A 73 12.88 -13.83 3.72
CA ASN A 73 14.32 -13.84 3.57
C ASN A 73 14.77 -14.70 2.39
N ASP A 74 15.98 -14.44 1.89
CA ASP A 74 16.55 -15.14 0.74
C ASP A 74 16.74 -16.64 0.99
N ALA A 75 16.75 -17.07 2.24
CA ALA A 75 16.83 -18.48 2.61
C ALA A 75 15.50 -19.24 2.42
N GLY A 76 14.42 -18.56 2.05
CA GLY A 76 13.11 -19.16 1.77
C GLY A 76 12.45 -19.83 2.98
N LYS A 77 12.86 -19.49 4.20
CA LYS A 77 12.41 -20.21 5.42
C LYS A 77 11.10 -19.66 5.99
N ILE A 78 10.82 -18.38 5.82
CA ILE A 78 9.61 -17.73 6.33
C ILE A 78 8.72 -17.43 5.14
N LEU A 79 7.79 -18.34 4.88
CA LEU A 79 6.89 -18.28 3.74
C LEU A 79 5.55 -17.67 4.15
N TYR A 80 4.96 -16.94 3.23
CA TYR A 80 3.60 -16.41 3.33
C TYR A 80 2.99 -16.23 1.95
N ASP A 81 1.67 -16.15 1.89
CA ASP A 81 0.94 -15.99 0.66
C ASP A 81 0.28 -14.61 0.60
N GLU A 82 0.26 -14.04 -0.60
CA GLU A 82 -0.45 -12.80 -0.93
C GLU A 82 -1.46 -13.08 -2.03
N PRO A 83 -2.66 -12.48 -1.99
CA PRO A 83 -3.70 -12.74 -2.99
C PRO A 83 -3.32 -12.32 -4.41
N GLY A 84 -2.28 -11.52 -4.60
CA GLY A 84 -1.92 -10.96 -5.91
C GLY A 84 -2.92 -9.93 -6.43
N ALA A 85 -2.81 -9.60 -7.72
CA ALA A 85 -3.76 -8.72 -8.43
C ALA A 85 -4.07 -7.38 -7.75
N GLY A 86 -3.07 -6.75 -7.10
CA GLY A 86 -3.21 -5.45 -6.43
C GLY A 86 -3.71 -5.52 -4.99
N TRP A 87 -3.93 -6.73 -4.46
CA TRP A 87 -4.17 -6.96 -3.04
C TRP A 87 -2.85 -7.19 -2.29
N SER A 88 -2.80 -6.70 -1.07
CA SER A 88 -1.76 -7.02 -0.09
C SER A 88 -2.38 -7.35 1.25
N THR A 89 -1.59 -7.98 2.10
CA THR A 89 -2.03 -8.43 3.43
C THR A 89 -1.07 -7.98 4.53
N SER A 90 -1.45 -8.21 5.79
CA SER A 90 -0.56 -8.05 6.95
C SER A 90 0.49 -9.18 7.06
N ASN A 91 0.48 -10.17 6.18
CA ASN A 91 1.38 -11.32 6.27
C ASN A 91 2.87 -10.95 6.18
N GLY A 92 3.22 -9.93 5.39
CA GLY A 92 4.59 -9.44 5.32
C GLY A 92 5.13 -8.99 6.68
N GLY A 93 4.29 -8.32 7.48
CA GLY A 93 4.63 -7.93 8.86
C GLY A 93 4.75 -9.12 9.80
N VAL A 94 3.84 -10.09 9.68
CA VAL A 94 3.90 -11.35 10.45
C VAL A 94 5.16 -12.14 10.10
N ALA A 95 5.50 -12.24 8.82
CA ALA A 95 6.71 -12.90 8.36
C ALA A 95 7.98 -12.22 8.88
N TYR A 96 7.99 -10.87 8.94
CA TYR A 96 9.07 -10.13 9.57
C TYR A 96 9.24 -10.52 11.05
N ILE A 97 8.16 -10.53 11.83
CA ILE A 97 8.20 -10.91 13.25
C ILE A 97 8.72 -12.34 13.42
N LYS A 98 8.27 -13.28 12.59
CA LYS A 98 8.76 -14.66 12.55
C LYS A 98 10.25 -14.74 12.21
N GLY A 99 10.70 -13.97 11.24
CA GLY A 99 12.11 -13.90 10.85
C GLY A 99 13.01 -13.33 11.94
N MET A 100 12.44 -12.53 12.84
CA MET A 100 13.13 -11.95 14.00
C MET A 100 12.94 -12.76 15.29
N GLU A 101 12.43 -13.97 15.23
CA GLU A 101 12.13 -14.82 16.40
C GLU A 101 13.31 -14.91 17.37
N PHE A 102 14.52 -15.09 16.84
CA PHE A 102 15.75 -15.19 17.66
C PHE A 102 15.99 -13.95 18.54
N ILE A 103 15.58 -12.76 18.07
CA ILE A 103 15.77 -11.49 18.79
C ILE A 103 14.53 -11.15 19.62
N LEU A 104 13.36 -11.27 19.00
CA LEU A 104 12.12 -10.78 19.58
C LEU A 104 11.47 -11.79 20.53
N HIS A 105 11.68 -13.08 20.31
CA HIS A 105 11.11 -14.19 21.11
C HIS A 105 9.59 -14.05 21.35
N CYS A 106 8.86 -13.52 20.37
CA CYS A 106 7.44 -13.22 20.56
C CYS A 106 6.49 -14.03 19.66
N TYR A 107 6.93 -14.42 18.48
CA TYR A 107 6.07 -15.18 17.56
C TYR A 107 6.94 -16.07 16.67
N SER A 108 6.84 -17.38 16.87
CA SER A 108 7.75 -18.35 16.23
C SER A 108 7.35 -18.66 14.78
N ALA A 109 8.33 -19.17 14.04
CA ALA A 109 8.21 -19.44 12.61
C ALA A 109 7.12 -20.46 12.25
N ASP A 110 6.83 -21.41 13.15
CA ASP A 110 5.81 -22.46 13.00
C ASP A 110 4.37 -21.96 13.18
N LYS A 111 4.17 -20.74 13.72
CA LYS A 111 2.86 -20.17 13.95
C LYS A 111 2.14 -19.78 12.66
N PRO A 112 0.80 -19.71 12.65
CA PRO A 112 0.05 -19.33 11.46
C PRO A 112 0.35 -17.92 10.96
N ASN A 113 0.03 -17.65 9.71
CA ASN A 113 -0.02 -16.30 9.15
C ASN A 113 -1.37 -15.65 9.48
N ALA A 114 -1.43 -14.33 9.43
CA ALA A 114 -2.64 -13.58 9.76
C ALA A 114 -3.71 -13.68 8.66
N VAL A 115 -3.29 -13.94 7.43
CA VAL A 115 -4.18 -14.12 6.28
C VAL A 115 -3.80 -15.42 5.57
N THR A 116 -4.80 -16.26 5.31
CA THR A 116 -4.62 -17.55 4.64
C THR A 116 -5.73 -17.80 3.62
N ILE A 117 -5.45 -18.69 2.68
CA ILE A 117 -6.46 -19.14 1.71
C ILE A 117 -7.47 -20.01 2.43
N SER A 118 -8.76 -19.83 2.12
CA SER A 118 -9.84 -20.65 2.62
C SER A 118 -10.73 -21.13 1.48
N THR A 119 -11.17 -22.37 1.56
CA THR A 119 -12.23 -22.95 0.71
C THR A 119 -13.61 -22.81 1.35
N ASP A 120 -13.70 -22.37 2.61
CA ASP A 120 -14.97 -22.02 3.26
C ASP A 120 -15.41 -20.64 2.76
N SER A 121 -16.02 -20.63 1.58
CA SER A 121 -16.40 -19.45 0.82
C SER A 121 -17.81 -19.60 0.25
N LYS A 122 -18.37 -18.49 -0.23
CA LYS A 122 -19.63 -18.52 -0.98
C LYS A 122 -19.44 -19.15 -2.36
N SER A 123 -18.28 -18.90 -2.98
CA SER A 123 -17.86 -19.50 -4.25
C SER A 123 -16.34 -19.40 -4.35
N GLY A 124 -15.70 -20.42 -4.92
CA GLY A 124 -14.24 -20.44 -5.12
C GLY A 124 -13.44 -20.37 -3.82
N LYS A 125 -12.50 -19.43 -3.74
CA LYS A 125 -11.63 -19.19 -2.58
C LYS A 125 -12.05 -17.93 -1.82
N ALA A 126 -11.67 -17.86 -0.56
CA ALA A 126 -11.79 -16.68 0.27
C ALA A 126 -10.46 -16.37 0.97
N ALA A 127 -10.25 -15.12 1.36
CA ALA A 127 -9.23 -14.75 2.29
C ALA A 127 -9.77 -14.93 3.72
N ARG A 128 -9.13 -15.80 4.51
CA ARG A 128 -9.39 -15.98 5.94
C ARG A 128 -8.45 -15.08 6.71
N LEU A 129 -9.02 -14.18 7.49
CA LEU A 129 -8.30 -13.20 8.31
C LEU A 129 -8.41 -13.60 9.78
N GLU A 130 -7.28 -13.67 10.47
CA GLU A 130 -7.22 -14.01 11.88
C GLU A 130 -6.45 -12.95 12.67
N SER A 131 -6.96 -12.60 13.84
CA SER A 131 -6.21 -11.78 14.80
C SER A 131 -5.27 -12.71 15.58
N LEU A 132 -3.99 -12.40 15.53
CA LEU A 132 -2.94 -13.19 16.15
C LEU A 132 -2.52 -12.57 17.48
N ASP A 133 -2.29 -13.40 18.50
CA ASP A 133 -1.59 -12.99 19.70
C ASP A 133 -0.08 -13.05 19.43
N THR A 134 0.52 -11.92 19.15
CA THR A 134 1.95 -11.77 18.90
C THR A 134 2.73 -11.43 20.16
N THR A 135 2.08 -11.56 21.32
CA THR A 135 2.60 -11.44 22.68
C THR A 135 3.16 -10.08 23.11
N GLY A 136 3.21 -9.12 22.19
CA GLY A 136 3.70 -7.76 22.45
C GLY A 136 5.11 -7.70 23.02
N LYS A 137 6.06 -7.26 22.25
CA LYS A 137 7.44 -7.03 22.67
C LYS A 137 7.92 -5.67 22.18
N TRP A 138 8.76 -5.05 22.96
CA TRP A 138 9.47 -3.86 22.54
C TRP A 138 10.95 -4.18 22.43
N ALA A 139 11.55 -3.80 21.31
CA ALA A 139 12.98 -3.94 21.04
C ALA A 139 13.53 -2.58 20.60
N PHE A 140 14.84 -2.42 20.62
CA PHE A 140 15.52 -1.15 20.38
C PHE A 140 15.05 -0.36 19.15
N ILE A 141 14.64 -1.05 18.10
CA ILE A 141 14.33 -0.45 16.81
C ILE A 141 12.88 -0.71 16.36
N THR A 142 12.14 -1.54 17.09
CA THR A 142 10.77 -1.89 16.70
C THR A 142 9.95 -2.27 17.93
N SER A 143 8.64 -2.10 17.81
CA SER A 143 7.67 -2.64 18.77
C SER A 143 6.79 -3.66 18.06
N VAL A 144 6.53 -4.79 18.70
CA VAL A 144 5.58 -5.79 18.21
C VAL A 144 4.29 -5.63 19.00
N PRO A 145 3.16 -5.39 18.34
CA PRO A 145 1.89 -5.24 19.04
C PRO A 145 1.48 -6.54 19.74
N LYS A 146 0.68 -6.45 20.79
CA LYS A 146 0.10 -7.62 21.46
C LYS A 146 -0.82 -8.39 20.52
N VAL A 147 -1.58 -7.67 19.71
CA VAL A 147 -2.49 -8.24 18.73
C VAL A 147 -2.12 -7.73 17.34
N THR A 148 -1.84 -8.66 16.45
CA THR A 148 -1.67 -8.38 15.02
C THR A 148 -2.92 -8.84 14.28
N SER A 149 -3.66 -7.89 13.72
CA SER A 149 -4.89 -8.17 12.99
C SER A 149 -4.58 -8.71 11.60
N GLY A 150 -5.27 -9.77 11.19
CA GLY A 150 -5.35 -10.13 9.79
C GLY A 150 -6.04 -9.03 9.00
N SER A 151 -5.38 -8.53 7.99
CA SER A 151 -5.93 -7.49 7.11
C SER A 151 -5.60 -7.79 5.66
N VAL A 152 -6.55 -7.46 4.78
CA VAL A 152 -6.38 -7.47 3.33
C VAL A 152 -6.81 -6.11 2.80
N PHE A 153 -6.01 -5.54 1.92
CA PHE A 153 -6.26 -4.20 1.39
C PHE A 153 -5.70 -4.06 -0.03
N SER A 154 -6.18 -3.08 -0.75
CA SER A 154 -5.57 -2.68 -2.02
C SER A 154 -4.35 -1.82 -1.75
N GLY A 155 -3.24 -2.10 -2.43
CA GLY A 155 -1.99 -1.38 -2.28
C GLY A 155 -0.79 -2.30 -2.09
N VAL A 156 0.23 -1.80 -1.39
CA VAL A 156 1.49 -2.51 -1.17
C VAL A 156 1.82 -2.53 0.32
N PHE A 157 2.35 -3.65 0.79
CA PHE A 157 2.93 -3.77 2.13
C PHE A 157 4.44 -3.91 2.02
N GLU A 158 5.16 -2.93 2.56
CA GLU A 158 6.62 -2.92 2.62
C GLU A 158 7.04 -2.68 4.07
N VAL A 159 7.70 -3.65 4.68
CA VAL A 159 8.06 -3.59 6.10
C VAL A 159 8.98 -2.40 6.38
N ASP A 160 8.51 -1.46 7.20
CA ASP A 160 9.33 -0.42 7.82
C ASP A 160 9.46 -0.73 9.33
N PRO A 161 10.58 -1.28 9.78
CA PRO A 161 10.74 -1.71 11.16
C PRO A 161 10.88 -0.53 12.14
N ILE A 162 11.19 0.66 11.66
CA ILE A 162 11.35 1.86 12.47
C ILE A 162 9.99 2.56 12.64
N ASN A 163 9.22 2.63 11.55
CA ASN A 163 7.90 3.25 11.55
C ASN A 163 6.88 2.29 10.94
N THR A 164 6.37 1.39 11.76
CA THR A 164 5.49 0.31 11.34
C THR A 164 4.21 0.80 10.63
N LEU A 165 3.73 2.00 10.95
CA LEU A 165 2.58 2.61 10.27
C LEU A 165 2.86 2.98 8.81
N LYS A 166 4.11 3.17 8.43
CA LYS A 166 4.52 3.41 7.04
C LYS A 166 4.62 2.15 6.20
N SER A 167 4.55 0.98 6.82
CA SER A 167 4.60 -0.30 6.11
C SER A 167 3.42 -0.51 5.18
N THR A 168 2.28 0.08 5.47
CA THR A 168 1.08 -0.05 4.66
C THR A 168 0.92 1.17 3.74
N LYS A 169 1.00 0.92 2.45
CA LYS A 169 0.76 1.92 1.40
C LYS A 169 -0.57 1.60 0.74
N PHE A 170 -1.64 2.21 1.25
CA PHE A 170 -2.99 1.98 0.75
C PHE A 170 -3.22 2.61 -0.62
N GLY A 171 -4.08 1.97 -1.37
CA GLY A 171 -4.67 2.49 -2.57
C GLY A 171 -4.22 1.77 -3.83
N TYR A 172 -5.13 1.73 -4.76
CA TYR A 172 -4.91 1.33 -6.13
C TYR A 172 -5.40 2.48 -7.03
N PRO A 173 -4.65 2.89 -8.05
CA PRO A 173 -5.07 3.97 -8.91
C PRO A 173 -6.46 3.70 -9.50
N CYS A 174 -7.42 4.55 -9.15
CA CYS A 174 -8.79 4.45 -9.63
C CYS A 174 -9.23 5.79 -10.17
N PHE A 175 -9.54 5.84 -11.46
CA PHE A 175 -9.96 7.05 -12.16
C PHE A 175 -11.47 7.11 -12.37
N LYS A 176 -12.20 6.10 -11.89
CA LYS A 176 -13.65 6.04 -11.97
C LYS A 176 -14.25 6.25 -10.57
N LYS A 177 -15.38 6.91 -10.49
CA LYS A 177 -16.12 7.03 -9.24
C LYS A 177 -16.77 5.68 -8.92
N PRO A 178 -16.38 5.00 -7.83
CA PRO A 178 -17.04 3.76 -7.42
C PRO A 178 -18.49 4.06 -7.00
N VAL A 179 -19.43 3.23 -7.42
CA VAL A 179 -20.85 3.37 -7.07
C VAL A 179 -21.27 2.42 -5.97
N ALA A 180 -20.58 1.29 -5.81
CA ALA A 180 -20.86 0.32 -4.76
C ALA A 180 -19.65 -0.56 -4.49
N PHE A 181 -19.55 -1.01 -3.24
CA PHE A 181 -18.70 -2.11 -2.81
C PHE A 181 -19.61 -3.22 -2.28
N LYS A 182 -19.44 -4.43 -2.79
CA LYS A 182 -20.22 -5.59 -2.38
C LYS A 182 -19.30 -6.75 -2.05
N GLY A 183 -19.62 -7.47 -1.00
CA GLY A 183 -18.85 -8.64 -0.58
C GLY A 183 -19.67 -9.58 0.28
N SER A 184 -19.20 -10.81 0.43
CA SER A 184 -19.74 -11.79 1.37
C SER A 184 -18.67 -12.05 2.42
N TYR A 185 -19.07 -12.11 3.69
CA TYR A 185 -18.16 -12.41 4.77
C TYR A 185 -18.80 -13.33 5.80
N LYS A 186 -17.95 -14.04 6.53
CA LYS A 186 -18.28 -14.73 7.78
C LYS A 186 -17.47 -14.10 8.89
N PHE A 187 -18.02 -13.99 10.07
CA PHE A 187 -17.35 -13.43 11.23
C PHE A 187 -17.53 -14.32 12.45
N THR A 188 -16.43 -14.57 13.12
CA THR A 188 -16.43 -15.23 14.44
C THR A 188 -15.70 -14.33 15.41
N ALA A 189 -16.38 -13.90 16.47
CA ALA A 189 -15.77 -13.05 17.48
C ALA A 189 -14.66 -13.79 18.23
N GLY A 190 -13.57 -13.09 18.51
CA GLY A 190 -12.53 -13.59 19.41
C GLY A 190 -13.05 -13.75 20.85
N LYS A 191 -12.45 -14.68 21.59
CA LYS A 191 -12.81 -14.93 23.00
C LYS A 191 -12.24 -13.88 23.95
N THR A 192 -11.20 -13.20 23.53
CA THR A 192 -10.45 -12.24 24.37
C THR A 192 -10.43 -10.89 23.67
N TYR A 193 -10.67 -9.85 24.43
CA TYR A 193 -10.59 -8.47 23.99
C TYR A 193 -9.44 -7.77 24.74
N TYR A 194 -8.58 -7.08 24.00
CA TYR A 194 -7.49 -6.28 24.56
C TYR A 194 -7.80 -4.80 24.38
N THR A 195 -7.60 -4.03 25.41
CA THR A 195 -7.67 -2.56 25.36
C THR A 195 -6.27 -1.99 25.51
N CYS A 196 -5.96 -0.93 24.77
CA CYS A 196 -4.80 -0.10 25.01
C CYS A 196 -5.28 1.16 25.73
N PRO A 197 -4.97 1.32 27.05
CA PRO A 197 -5.42 2.48 27.80
C PRO A 197 -4.72 3.77 27.37
N ASP A 198 -3.58 3.68 26.72
CA ASP A 198 -2.83 4.82 26.18
C ASP A 198 -2.67 4.68 24.67
N PRO A 199 -3.49 5.41 23.87
CA PRO A 199 -3.43 5.32 22.40
C PRO A 199 -2.08 5.71 21.80
N SER A 200 -1.22 6.43 22.52
CA SER A 200 0.13 6.78 22.07
C SER A 200 1.10 5.60 22.12
N LYS A 201 0.69 4.51 22.73
CA LYS A 201 1.47 3.27 22.91
C LYS A 201 0.84 2.06 22.19
N ALA A 202 -0.17 2.33 21.36
CA ALA A 202 -0.85 1.30 20.56
C ALA A 202 -0.07 0.94 19.30
#